data_069c970179df34495109c541fe3c8eeb
#
_entry.id   069c970179df34495109c541fe3c8eeb
#
_cell.length_a   1.000
_cell.length_b   1.000
_cell.length_c   1.000
_cell.angle_alpha   90.00
_cell.angle_beta   90.00
_cell.angle_gamma   90.00
#
_symmetry.space_group_name_H-M   'P 1'
#
loop_
_entity.id
_entity.type
_entity.pdbx_description
1 polymer ?
#
loop_
_entity_poly.entity_id
_entity_poly.type
_entity_poly.pdbx_seq_one_letter_code
_entity_poly.pdbx_strand_id
1 'polypeptide(L)'
;TLAARDDLMAGFTAERDMGSEGAGSADTSVRNAIDKGLIPGPRMRVSGNAISILGGHEDAIRYNPAQHVLPNADYANSADQLVTVIRQQHKDGSDFVKIYETGADTMRGGEFHTPYQYTQAELKAAIGEAARLETNVGVHAQGEPGTLYAAEAGVASIDHATQLSDQTMQLMKRK
;
A
#
# COMPACT_ATOMS: atom_id res chain seq x y z
N THR A 1 -16.08 -6.62 -10.70
CA THR A 1 -16.37 -7.80 -11.55
C THR A 1 -16.38 -7.46 -13.04
N LEU A 2 -17.08 -6.40 -13.48
CA LEU A 2 -17.00 -5.95 -14.89
C LEU A 2 -15.58 -5.45 -15.21
N ALA A 3 -14.97 -4.64 -14.36
CA ALA A 3 -13.60 -4.16 -14.53
C ALA A 3 -12.62 -5.32 -14.71
N ALA A 4 -12.62 -6.31 -13.82
CA ALA A 4 -11.72 -7.46 -13.92
C ALA A 4 -11.85 -8.23 -15.26
N ARG A 5 -13.08 -8.36 -15.78
CA ARG A 5 -13.28 -8.93 -17.11
C ARG A 5 -12.72 -8.04 -18.22
N ASP A 6 -12.94 -6.74 -18.12
CA ASP A 6 -12.52 -5.78 -19.13
C ASP A 6 -10.98 -5.67 -19.16
N ASP A 7 -10.33 -5.73 -17.99
CA ASP A 7 -8.86 -5.81 -17.88
C ASP A 7 -8.31 -7.08 -18.55
N LEU A 8 -8.91 -8.23 -18.27
CA LEU A 8 -8.53 -9.49 -18.94
C LEU A 8 -8.70 -9.39 -20.46
N MET A 9 -9.81 -8.80 -20.92
CA MET A 9 -10.08 -8.63 -22.37
C MET A 9 -9.17 -7.60 -23.03
N ALA A 10 -8.64 -6.64 -22.26
CA ALA A 10 -7.60 -5.71 -22.69
C ALA A 10 -6.20 -6.34 -22.74
N GLY A 11 -6.05 -7.59 -22.26
CA GLY A 11 -4.81 -8.34 -22.32
C GLY A 11 -4.02 -8.43 -21.00
N PHE A 12 -4.54 -7.86 -19.90
CA PHE A 12 -3.93 -7.99 -18.59
C PHE A 12 -4.29 -9.35 -17.99
N THR A 13 -3.36 -10.28 -18.03
CA THR A 13 -3.58 -11.67 -17.57
C THR A 13 -3.17 -11.89 -16.11
N ALA A 14 -2.48 -10.93 -15.51
CA ALA A 14 -2.11 -10.90 -14.11
C ALA A 14 -2.07 -9.47 -13.58
N GLU A 15 -2.55 -9.25 -12.38
CA GLU A 15 -2.63 -7.93 -11.73
C GLU A 15 -2.25 -8.00 -10.26
N ARG A 16 -1.74 -6.89 -9.76
CA ARG A 16 -1.52 -6.64 -8.35
C ARG A 16 -2.34 -5.43 -7.92
N ASP A 17 -3.38 -5.68 -7.14
CA ASP A 17 -4.22 -4.63 -6.58
C ASP A 17 -3.56 -4.06 -5.33
N MET A 18 -3.19 -2.78 -5.38
CA MET A 18 -2.41 -2.10 -4.37
C MET A 18 -3.26 -1.32 -3.35
N GLY A 19 -4.55 -1.57 -3.31
CA GLY A 19 -5.45 -0.97 -2.33
C GLY A 19 -6.88 -0.87 -2.82
N SER A 20 -7.80 -1.37 -2.01
CA SER A 20 -9.24 -1.37 -2.33
C SER A 20 -9.91 0.00 -2.12
N GLU A 21 -9.17 1.00 -1.63
CA GLU A 21 -9.59 2.40 -1.43
C GLU A 21 -10.96 2.54 -0.74
N GLY A 22 -11.05 1.97 0.46
CA GLY A 22 -12.25 2.04 1.29
C GLY A 22 -13.30 0.95 1.02
N ALA A 23 -13.03 0.01 0.12
CA ALA A 23 -13.90 -1.14 -0.12
C ALA A 23 -13.57 -2.35 0.79
N GLY A 24 -12.74 -2.17 1.80
CA GLY A 24 -12.32 -3.23 2.72
C GLY A 24 -11.61 -4.37 1.98
N SER A 25 -12.08 -5.60 2.13
CA SER A 25 -11.55 -6.80 1.46
C SER A 25 -12.35 -7.19 0.20
N ALA A 26 -12.95 -6.22 -0.50
CA ALA A 26 -13.71 -6.50 -1.73
C ALA A 26 -12.82 -7.06 -2.86
N ASP A 27 -11.59 -6.60 -2.97
CA ASP A 27 -10.54 -7.11 -3.87
C ASP A 27 -10.28 -8.61 -3.63
N THR A 28 -10.15 -9.03 -2.37
CA THR A 28 -10.05 -10.44 -1.95
C THR A 28 -11.25 -11.26 -2.43
N SER A 29 -12.46 -10.70 -2.32
CA SER A 29 -13.68 -11.36 -2.77
C SER A 29 -13.70 -11.53 -4.29
N VAL A 30 -13.26 -10.52 -5.05
CA VAL A 30 -13.14 -10.57 -6.51
C VAL A 30 -12.11 -11.61 -6.93
N ARG A 31 -10.88 -11.57 -6.36
CA ARG A 31 -9.83 -12.57 -6.61
C ARG A 31 -10.34 -13.99 -6.35
N ASN A 32 -10.99 -14.23 -5.21
CA ASN A 32 -11.50 -15.55 -4.86
C ASN A 32 -12.60 -16.03 -5.83
N ALA A 33 -13.42 -15.12 -6.36
CA ALA A 33 -14.43 -15.47 -7.35
C ALA A 33 -13.80 -15.84 -8.70
N ILE A 34 -12.72 -15.15 -9.10
CA ILE A 34 -11.93 -15.49 -10.32
C ILE A 34 -11.25 -16.85 -10.14
N ASP A 35 -10.57 -17.08 -9.02
CA ASP A 35 -9.85 -18.33 -8.73
C ASP A 35 -10.79 -19.54 -8.70
N LYS A 36 -12.03 -19.35 -8.30
CA LYS A 36 -13.09 -20.38 -8.32
C LYS A 36 -13.78 -20.52 -9.69
N GLY A 37 -13.39 -19.73 -10.68
CA GLY A 37 -14.00 -19.73 -12.00
C GLY A 37 -15.46 -19.21 -12.03
N LEU A 38 -15.90 -18.47 -11.03
CA LEU A 38 -17.25 -17.91 -10.95
C LEU A 38 -17.41 -16.68 -11.84
N ILE A 39 -16.35 -15.93 -12.06
CA ILE A 39 -16.29 -14.76 -12.94
C ILE A 39 -14.98 -14.78 -13.74
N PRO A 40 -14.96 -14.23 -14.96
CA PRO A 40 -13.72 -14.04 -15.70
C PRO A 40 -12.92 -12.86 -15.13
N GLY A 41 -11.60 -12.99 -15.15
CA GLY A 41 -10.67 -11.93 -14.72
C GLY A 41 -9.22 -12.40 -14.76
N PRO A 42 -8.26 -11.50 -14.57
CA PRO A 42 -6.84 -11.82 -14.48
C PRO A 42 -6.51 -12.61 -13.20
N ARG A 43 -5.33 -13.22 -13.15
CA ARG A 43 -4.79 -13.69 -11.87
C ARG A 43 -4.47 -12.49 -10.99
N MET A 44 -5.06 -12.42 -9.81
CA MET A 44 -4.90 -11.26 -8.92
C MET A 44 -4.06 -11.60 -7.69
N ARG A 45 -3.26 -10.62 -7.25
CA ARG A 45 -2.69 -10.50 -5.91
C ARG A 45 -3.26 -9.23 -5.28
N VAL A 46 -3.77 -9.31 -4.07
CA VAL A 46 -4.57 -8.25 -3.45
C VAL A 46 -4.05 -7.89 -2.06
N SER A 47 -4.15 -6.61 -1.70
CA SER A 47 -3.70 -6.10 -0.40
C SER A 47 -4.82 -5.81 0.59
N GLY A 48 -6.08 -5.74 0.16
CA GLY A 48 -7.14 -5.12 0.95
C GLY A 48 -6.99 -3.60 0.98
N ASN A 49 -7.42 -2.95 2.05
CA ASN A 49 -7.14 -1.53 2.24
C ASN A 49 -5.63 -1.29 2.39
N ALA A 50 -5.12 -0.22 1.79
CA ALA A 50 -3.77 0.23 2.09
C ALA A 50 -3.70 0.82 3.52
N ILE A 51 -2.54 0.75 4.16
CA ILE A 51 -2.33 1.25 5.52
C ILE A 51 -1.72 2.66 5.48
N SER A 52 -2.27 3.58 6.26
CA SER A 52 -1.81 4.97 6.38
C SER A 52 -1.81 5.45 7.83
N ILE A 53 -1.27 6.64 8.05
CA ILE A 53 -1.44 7.35 9.33
C ILE A 53 -2.66 8.26 9.28
N LEU A 54 -3.20 8.65 10.42
CA LEU A 54 -4.19 9.72 10.50
C LEU A 54 -3.60 11.03 9.98
N GLY A 55 -4.34 11.74 9.13
CA GLY A 55 -3.88 12.94 8.43
C GLY A 55 -2.89 12.67 7.31
N GLY A 56 -2.63 11.40 6.97
CA GLY A 56 -1.71 10.97 5.93
C GLY A 56 -2.34 10.85 4.54
N HIS A 57 -1.67 10.09 3.68
CA HIS A 57 -2.16 9.75 2.35
C HIS A 57 -3.47 8.97 2.47
N GLU A 58 -4.43 9.28 1.60
CA GLU A 58 -5.79 8.71 1.60
C GLU A 58 -6.63 8.98 2.88
N ASP A 59 -6.19 9.84 3.79
CA ASP A 59 -7.10 10.31 4.83
C ASP A 59 -8.00 11.44 4.31
N ALA A 60 -9.25 11.42 4.72
CA ALA A 60 -10.29 12.34 4.29
C ALA A 60 -10.16 13.76 4.93
N ILE A 61 -8.95 14.28 5.04
CA ILE A 61 -8.62 15.55 5.70
C ILE A 61 -9.22 16.78 5.03
N ARG A 62 -9.69 16.65 3.79
CA ARG A 62 -10.29 17.75 3.02
C ARG A 62 -11.79 17.91 3.23
N TYR A 63 -12.40 17.00 3.97
CA TYR A 63 -13.84 17.06 4.27
C TYR A 63 -14.09 17.81 5.57
N ASN A 64 -15.31 18.29 5.72
CA ASN A 64 -15.74 18.88 6.99
C ASN A 64 -15.64 17.81 8.10
N PRO A 65 -14.92 18.08 9.23
CA PRO A 65 -14.76 17.09 10.31
C PRO A 65 -16.08 16.57 10.91
N ALA A 66 -17.19 17.30 10.72
CA ALA A 66 -18.52 16.86 11.15
C ALA A 66 -19.18 15.87 10.18
N GLN A 67 -18.59 15.63 9.01
CA GLN A 67 -19.09 14.63 8.06
C GLN A 67 -18.54 13.25 8.43
N HIS A 68 -19.41 12.25 8.37
CA HIS A 68 -19.00 10.87 8.49
C HIS A 68 -18.65 10.35 7.08
N VAL A 69 -17.36 10.18 6.83
CA VAL A 69 -16.81 9.66 5.57
C VAL A 69 -16.18 8.31 5.86
N LEU A 70 -16.45 7.31 5.00
CA LEU A 70 -15.76 6.02 5.11
C LEU A 70 -14.26 6.21 4.84
N PRO A 71 -13.39 5.62 5.66
CA PRO A 71 -11.94 5.73 5.45
C PRO A 71 -11.52 4.98 4.19
N ASN A 72 -10.64 5.59 3.40
CA ASN A 72 -10.06 4.95 2.22
C ASN A 72 -8.86 4.03 2.55
N ALA A 73 -8.34 4.15 3.77
CA ALA A 73 -7.21 3.37 4.26
C ALA A 73 -7.51 2.80 5.65
N ASP A 74 -6.79 1.78 6.04
CA ASP A 74 -6.72 1.35 7.43
C ASP A 74 -5.66 2.20 8.15
N TYR A 75 -6.00 2.79 9.30
CA TYR A 75 -5.09 3.70 9.99
C TYR A 75 -4.28 2.98 11.06
N ALA A 76 -2.95 3.17 11.00
CA ALA A 76 -2.00 2.69 11.98
C ALA A 76 -0.96 3.78 12.29
N ASN A 77 -0.92 4.25 13.53
CA ASN A 77 -0.10 5.39 13.95
C ASN A 77 1.10 4.98 14.82
N SER A 78 1.40 3.69 14.87
CA SER A 78 2.52 3.13 15.61
C SER A 78 2.87 1.72 15.12
N ALA A 79 4.05 1.22 15.49
CA ALA A 79 4.48 -0.14 15.18
C ALA A 79 3.47 -1.21 15.66
N ASP A 80 2.92 -1.07 16.86
CA ASP A 80 1.95 -2.02 17.41
C ASP A 80 0.62 -2.01 16.64
N GLN A 81 0.19 -0.83 16.20
CA GLN A 81 -1.00 -0.69 15.35
C GLN A 81 -0.77 -1.29 13.97
N LEU A 82 0.40 -1.07 13.35
CA LEU A 82 0.79 -1.71 12.09
C LEU A 82 0.71 -3.24 12.21
N VAL A 83 1.30 -3.83 13.23
CA VAL A 83 1.23 -5.28 13.50
C VAL A 83 -0.23 -5.75 13.62
N THR A 84 -1.06 -5.01 14.32
CA THR A 84 -2.48 -5.36 14.51
C THR A 84 -3.25 -5.34 13.19
N VAL A 85 -3.10 -4.28 12.40
CA VAL A 85 -3.77 -4.11 11.11
C VAL A 85 -3.29 -5.17 10.11
N ILE A 86 -1.98 -5.44 10.05
CA ILE A 86 -1.41 -6.48 9.17
C ILE A 86 -2.01 -7.86 9.49
N ARG A 87 -2.14 -8.20 10.77
CA ARG A 87 -2.78 -9.46 11.17
C ARG A 87 -4.24 -9.53 10.77
N GLN A 88 -4.97 -8.43 10.87
CA GLN A 88 -6.36 -8.36 10.45
C GLN A 88 -6.48 -8.55 8.93
N GLN A 89 -5.69 -7.82 8.14
CA GLN A 89 -5.69 -7.95 6.68
C GLN A 89 -5.30 -9.36 6.21
N HIS A 90 -4.29 -9.96 6.86
CA HIS A 90 -3.92 -11.35 6.58
C HIS A 90 -5.07 -12.33 6.89
N LYS A 91 -5.75 -12.16 8.03
CA LYS A 91 -6.96 -12.93 8.38
C LYS A 91 -8.07 -12.78 7.34
N ASP A 92 -8.23 -11.56 6.79
CA ASP A 92 -9.26 -11.25 5.78
C ASP A 92 -8.85 -11.72 4.37
N GLY A 93 -7.64 -12.28 4.23
CA GLY A 93 -7.17 -12.98 3.06
C GLY A 93 -6.36 -12.14 2.08
N SER A 94 -5.77 -11.01 2.50
CA SER A 94 -4.82 -10.27 1.67
C SER A 94 -3.56 -11.11 1.37
N ASP A 95 -3.02 -10.97 0.16
CA ASP A 95 -1.83 -11.67 -0.31
C ASP A 95 -0.53 -10.98 0.07
N PHE A 96 -0.59 -9.68 0.32
CA PHE A 96 0.54 -8.84 0.73
C PHE A 96 0.03 -7.60 1.45
N VAL A 97 0.96 -6.87 2.06
CA VAL A 97 0.67 -5.63 2.79
C VAL A 97 0.99 -4.43 1.92
N LYS A 98 0.08 -3.46 1.83
CA LYS A 98 0.32 -2.15 1.20
C LYS A 98 0.36 -1.06 2.26
N ILE A 99 1.45 -0.26 2.25
CA ILE A 99 1.62 0.88 3.14
C ILE A 99 1.84 2.15 2.31
N TYR A 100 1.25 3.26 2.73
CA TYR A 100 1.61 4.60 2.25
C TYR A 100 2.78 5.12 3.09
N GLU A 101 3.99 5.09 2.54
CA GLU A 101 5.19 5.60 3.23
C GLU A 101 5.36 7.10 3.05
N THR A 102 4.94 7.66 1.91
CA THR A 102 4.90 9.11 1.74
C THR A 102 3.48 9.63 1.67
N GLY A 103 3.27 10.83 2.21
CA GLY A 103 2.01 11.57 2.11
C GLY A 103 1.83 12.20 0.73
N ALA A 104 0.81 13.04 0.62
CA ALA A 104 0.53 13.75 -0.62
C ALA A 104 1.66 14.73 -0.98
N ASP A 105 2.05 14.70 -2.25
CA ASP A 105 3.05 15.57 -2.81
C ASP A 105 2.58 17.02 -2.83
N THR A 106 3.47 17.93 -2.48
CA THR A 106 3.20 19.36 -2.48
C THR A 106 4.36 20.16 -3.05
N MET A 107 4.08 21.36 -3.58
CA MET A 107 5.11 22.31 -3.95
C MET A 107 5.31 23.34 -2.85
N ARG A 108 6.52 23.50 -2.36
CA ARG A 108 6.90 24.50 -1.35
C ARG A 108 8.10 25.29 -1.84
N GLY A 109 7.93 26.62 -2.00
CA GLY A 109 9.01 27.47 -2.49
C GLY A 109 9.54 27.13 -3.89
N GLY A 110 8.74 26.45 -4.72
CA GLY A 110 9.17 25.99 -6.05
C GLY A 110 9.84 24.62 -6.04
N GLU A 111 10.01 24.01 -4.89
CA GLU A 111 10.56 22.67 -4.73
C GLU A 111 9.47 21.65 -4.42
N PHE A 112 9.68 20.44 -4.90
CA PHE A 112 8.80 19.32 -4.63
C PHE A 112 9.04 18.78 -3.23
N HIS A 113 7.97 18.53 -2.49
CA HIS A 113 8.03 18.06 -1.12
C HIS A 113 7.10 16.87 -0.91
N THR A 114 7.68 15.76 -0.48
CA THR A 114 6.98 14.50 -0.15
C THR A 114 7.22 14.16 1.32
N PRO A 115 6.27 14.43 2.23
CA PRO A 115 6.45 14.09 3.63
C PRO A 115 6.41 12.57 3.81
N TYR A 116 7.37 12.01 4.55
CA TYR A 116 7.30 10.60 4.96
C TYR A 116 6.30 10.41 6.11
N GLN A 117 5.72 9.22 6.21
CA GLN A 117 4.67 8.92 7.19
C GLN A 117 5.15 7.99 8.31
N TYR A 118 6.02 7.05 8.01
CA TYR A 118 6.51 6.06 8.96
C TYR A 118 8.01 6.19 9.17
N THR A 119 8.44 5.96 10.40
CA THR A 119 9.85 5.83 10.72
C THR A 119 10.40 4.50 10.23
N GLN A 120 11.72 4.40 10.08
CA GLN A 120 12.37 3.13 9.76
C GLN A 120 12.05 2.01 10.76
N ALA A 121 11.88 2.34 12.04
CA ALA A 121 11.54 1.37 13.07
C ALA A 121 10.13 0.80 12.88
N GLU A 122 9.17 1.64 12.52
CA GLU A 122 7.79 1.23 12.22
C GLU A 122 7.73 0.38 10.96
N LEU A 123 8.43 0.78 9.89
CA LEU A 123 8.53 -0.04 8.67
C LEU A 123 9.17 -1.41 8.94
N LYS A 124 10.23 -1.47 9.75
CA LYS A 124 10.86 -2.74 10.14
C LYS A 124 9.91 -3.64 10.95
N ALA A 125 9.09 -3.06 11.82
CA ALA A 125 8.09 -3.82 12.55
C ALA A 125 7.03 -4.41 11.61
N ALA A 126 6.54 -3.63 10.64
CA ALA A 126 5.60 -4.09 9.63
C ALA A 126 6.19 -5.22 8.76
N ILE A 127 7.43 -5.06 8.29
CA ILE A 127 8.14 -6.06 7.48
C ILE A 127 8.38 -7.34 8.28
N GLY A 128 8.79 -7.22 9.55
CA GLY A 128 9.00 -8.37 10.43
C GLY A 128 7.71 -9.15 10.66
N GLU A 129 6.59 -8.46 10.85
CA GLU A 129 5.28 -9.11 11.02
C GLU A 129 4.81 -9.76 9.71
N ALA A 130 4.94 -9.07 8.58
CA ALA A 130 4.59 -9.62 7.27
C ALA A 130 5.42 -10.89 6.97
N ALA A 131 6.72 -10.87 7.23
CA ALA A 131 7.59 -12.03 7.05
C ALA A 131 7.18 -13.21 7.94
N ARG A 132 6.79 -12.95 9.20
CA ARG A 132 6.26 -13.98 10.11
C ARG A 132 4.98 -14.62 9.59
N LEU A 133 4.18 -13.86 8.83
CA LEU A 133 2.95 -14.33 8.18
C LEU A 133 3.18 -14.86 6.76
N GLU A 134 4.45 -15.07 6.37
CA GLU A 134 4.85 -15.58 5.05
C GLU A 134 4.38 -14.69 3.89
N THR A 135 4.29 -13.38 4.14
CA THR A 135 3.94 -12.36 3.15
C THR A 135 4.97 -11.24 3.10
N ASN A 136 4.73 -10.21 2.30
CA ASN A 136 5.65 -9.11 2.10
C ASN A 136 4.94 -7.74 2.14
N VAL A 137 5.75 -6.67 2.17
CA VAL A 137 5.28 -5.29 2.20
C VAL A 137 5.69 -4.57 0.92
N GLY A 138 4.70 -3.99 0.22
CA GLY A 138 4.90 -2.99 -0.82
C GLY A 138 4.50 -1.61 -0.31
N VAL A 139 5.21 -0.56 -0.74
CA VAL A 139 4.92 0.79 -0.28
C VAL A 139 4.68 1.76 -1.42
N HIS A 140 3.75 2.69 -1.23
CA HIS A 140 3.71 3.93 -1.98
C HIS A 140 4.80 4.86 -1.42
N ALA A 141 5.74 5.28 -2.23
CA ALA A 141 6.69 6.31 -1.87
C ALA A 141 7.17 7.07 -3.11
N GLN A 142 7.11 8.39 -3.07
CA GLN A 142 7.42 9.25 -4.21
C GLN A 142 8.84 9.80 -4.15
N GLY A 143 9.26 10.31 -2.99
CA GLY A 143 10.54 11.00 -2.85
C GLY A 143 11.19 10.76 -1.48
N GLU A 144 12.32 11.44 -1.30
CA GLU A 144 13.13 11.32 -0.08
C GLU A 144 12.55 12.14 1.09
N PRO A 145 12.77 11.69 2.34
CA PRO A 145 13.53 10.50 2.73
C PRO A 145 12.73 9.19 2.75
N GLY A 146 11.43 9.21 2.43
CA GLY A 146 10.55 8.04 2.53
C GLY A 146 11.01 6.88 1.65
N THR A 147 11.44 7.13 0.41
CA THR A 147 11.96 6.10 -0.49
C THR A 147 13.23 5.44 0.07
N LEU A 148 14.13 6.23 0.66
CA LEU A 148 15.34 5.69 1.30
C LEU A 148 14.97 4.84 2.52
N TYR A 149 14.07 5.31 3.39
CA TYR A 149 13.63 4.56 4.58
C TYR A 149 12.98 3.23 4.21
N ALA A 150 12.14 3.23 3.18
CA ALA A 150 11.53 2.02 2.64
C ALA A 150 12.59 1.03 2.12
N ALA A 151 13.54 1.52 1.31
CA ALA A 151 14.63 0.69 0.79
C ALA A 151 15.53 0.14 1.90
N GLU A 152 15.89 0.95 2.90
CA GLU A 152 16.72 0.51 4.04
C GLU A 152 15.99 -0.50 4.92
N ALA A 153 14.70 -0.30 5.15
CA ALA A 153 13.86 -1.23 5.90
C ALA A 153 13.74 -2.60 5.21
N GLY A 154 13.81 -2.65 3.88
CA GLY A 154 13.76 -3.89 3.12
C GLY A 154 12.38 -4.26 2.61
N VAL A 155 11.60 -3.28 2.19
CA VAL A 155 10.31 -3.53 1.50
C VAL A 155 10.51 -4.33 0.21
N ALA A 156 9.50 -5.08 -0.19
CA ALA A 156 9.53 -5.88 -1.41
C ALA A 156 9.37 -5.05 -2.68
N SER A 157 8.64 -3.93 -2.60
CA SER A 157 8.50 -2.97 -3.70
C SER A 157 8.30 -1.56 -3.20
N ILE A 158 8.74 -0.59 -4.01
CA ILE A 158 8.44 0.83 -3.86
C ILE A 158 7.68 1.23 -5.13
N ASP A 159 6.43 1.60 -4.96
CA ASP A 159 5.57 1.95 -6.07
C ASP A 159 5.65 3.46 -6.34
N HIS A 160 5.52 3.83 -7.61
CA HIS A 160 5.71 5.16 -8.19
C HIS A 160 7.17 5.58 -8.23
N ALA A 161 7.82 5.80 -7.08
CA ALA A 161 9.25 6.10 -6.96
C ALA A 161 9.74 7.21 -7.93
N THR A 162 8.92 8.26 -8.10
CA THR A 162 9.12 9.28 -9.14
C THR A 162 10.32 10.19 -8.90
N GLN A 163 10.82 10.24 -7.66
CA GLN A 163 11.93 11.09 -7.23
C GLN A 163 12.96 10.32 -6.40
N LEU A 164 13.46 9.21 -6.95
CA LEU A 164 14.54 8.45 -6.32
C LEU A 164 15.86 9.19 -6.39
N SER A 165 16.57 9.25 -5.26
CA SER A 165 17.98 9.65 -5.24
C SER A 165 18.89 8.55 -5.80
N ASP A 166 20.08 8.93 -6.26
CA ASP A 166 21.11 7.99 -6.66
C ASP A 166 21.45 7.03 -5.52
N GLN A 167 21.47 7.51 -4.28
CA GLN A 167 21.70 6.70 -3.08
C GLN A 167 20.67 5.59 -2.96
N THR A 168 19.39 5.93 -3.06
CA THR A 168 18.29 4.95 -2.95
C THR A 168 18.33 3.96 -4.10
N MET A 169 18.54 4.42 -5.34
CA MET A 169 18.70 3.53 -6.50
C MET A 169 19.86 2.54 -6.34
N GLN A 170 21.02 3.00 -5.85
CA GLN A 170 22.17 2.13 -5.60
C GLN A 170 21.90 1.13 -4.47
N LEU A 171 21.13 1.51 -3.46
CA LEU A 171 20.71 0.59 -2.40
C LEU A 171 19.78 -0.50 -2.93
N MET A 172 18.74 -0.11 -3.67
CA MET A 172 17.80 -1.05 -4.28
C MET A 172 18.47 -2.06 -5.20
N LYS A 173 19.48 -1.60 -5.97
CA LYS A 173 20.26 -2.49 -6.85
C LYS A 173 21.06 -3.57 -6.11
N ARG A 174 21.41 -3.34 -4.83
CA ARG A 174 22.20 -4.29 -4.02
C ARG A 174 21.35 -5.31 -3.26
N LYS A 175 20.04 -5.07 -3.16
CA LYS A 175 19.10 -5.94 -2.46
C LYS A 175 18.34 -6.84 -3.44
#